data_b5ae29c59aeaa0ec4ab00810562ee6ab
#
_entry.id   b5ae29c59aeaa0ec4ab00810562ee6ab
#
_cell.length_a   1.000
_cell.length_b   1.000
_cell.length_c   1.000
_cell.angle_alpha   90.00
_cell.angle_beta   90.00
_cell.angle_gamma   90.00
#
_symmetry.space_group_name_H-M   'P 1'
#
loop_
_entity.id
_entity.type
_entity.pdbx_description
1 polymer ?
#
loop_
_entity_poly.entity_id
_entity_poly.type
_entity_poly.pdbx_seq_one_letter_code
_entity_poly.pdbx_strand_id
1 'polypeptide(L)'
;MSTVSNPSFGDLAREASLQPQEKLFAKQKGNKSLSIGIPKETTFQEHRVPLSPMAVQLLCKQGHSVKIESGCGDKANFTDLDYSSMGAELMHDKKEIYDCDIIIKIAPPTEDEIDLMKPGQILISAIQLVRAKEVTFKKMLAKGITAIGFEFLRDDDGSLPVIRSMSEIAGRASVLIAAEYLSNYNSGKGELFGGIPGIQPTQIVIIGAGAVGEYAIKAAIGLGASVKVFDNSTEKLRRLEKSLGTRVHSST
;
A
#
# COMPACT_ATOMS: atom_id res chain seq x y z
N MET A 1 37.62 -38.34 -24.94
CA MET A 1 37.15 -37.97 -23.60
C MET A 1 37.32 -36.48 -23.47
N SER A 2 36.26 -35.72 -23.69
CA SER A 2 36.25 -34.28 -23.54
C SER A 2 35.97 -33.92 -22.07
N THR A 3 36.96 -33.32 -21.42
CA THR A 3 36.83 -32.79 -20.05
C THR A 3 35.90 -31.59 -20.07
N VAL A 4 34.70 -31.78 -19.58
CA VAL A 4 33.79 -30.67 -19.27
C VAL A 4 34.38 -29.99 -18.03
N SER A 5 34.98 -28.79 -18.19
CA SER A 5 35.44 -27.97 -17.08
C SER A 5 34.19 -27.40 -16.37
N ASN A 6 34.06 -27.63 -15.06
CA ASN A 6 33.05 -26.98 -14.26
C ASN A 6 33.28 -25.46 -14.33
N PRO A 7 32.20 -24.66 -14.57
CA PRO A 7 32.32 -23.21 -14.60
C PRO A 7 32.82 -22.69 -13.25
N SER A 8 33.69 -21.69 -13.27
CA SER A 8 34.17 -21.04 -12.06
C SER A 8 33.05 -20.24 -11.38
N PHE A 9 33.16 -20.02 -10.06
CA PHE A 9 32.19 -19.20 -9.31
C PHE A 9 32.02 -17.79 -9.92
N GLY A 10 33.06 -17.25 -10.56
CA GLY A 10 33.05 -16.00 -11.29
C GLY A 10 32.21 -16.05 -12.57
N ASP A 11 32.20 -17.17 -13.27
CA ASP A 11 31.42 -17.34 -14.51
C ASP A 11 29.93 -17.49 -14.18
N LEU A 12 29.58 -18.23 -13.12
CA LEU A 12 28.21 -18.35 -12.63
C LEU A 12 27.63 -17.00 -12.11
N ALA A 13 28.46 -16.22 -11.42
CA ALA A 13 28.05 -14.89 -10.96
C ALA A 13 27.83 -13.91 -12.13
N ARG A 14 28.64 -14.01 -13.18
CA ARG A 14 28.52 -13.21 -14.40
C ARG A 14 27.28 -13.60 -15.21
N GLU A 15 26.97 -14.86 -15.31
CA GLU A 15 25.77 -15.38 -15.98
C GLU A 15 24.49 -14.99 -15.23
N ALA A 16 24.49 -15.05 -13.89
CA ALA A 16 23.39 -14.61 -13.04
C ALA A 16 23.17 -13.08 -13.08
N SER A 17 24.21 -12.27 -13.30
CA SER A 17 24.10 -10.83 -13.41
C SER A 17 23.61 -10.35 -14.79
N LEU A 18 23.87 -11.12 -15.85
CA LEU A 18 23.47 -10.77 -17.23
C LEU A 18 21.99 -11.08 -17.52
N GLN A 19 21.46 -12.18 -16.97
CA GLN A 19 20.07 -12.59 -17.22
C GLN A 19 19.00 -11.57 -16.81
N PRO A 20 19.06 -10.88 -15.64
CA PRO A 20 18.09 -9.83 -15.30
C PRO A 20 18.18 -8.60 -16.19
N GLN A 21 19.38 -8.26 -16.66
CA GLN A 21 19.59 -7.10 -17.53
C GLN A 21 19.06 -7.33 -18.95
N GLU A 22 19.26 -8.50 -19.52
CA GLU A 22 18.72 -8.85 -20.84
C GLU A 22 17.19 -8.88 -20.85
N LYS A 23 16.54 -9.38 -19.79
CA LYS A 23 15.07 -9.35 -19.65
C LYS A 23 14.53 -7.93 -19.52
N LEU A 24 15.22 -7.02 -18.87
CA LEU A 24 14.87 -5.61 -18.77
C LEU A 24 14.99 -4.88 -20.14
N PHE A 25 16.07 -5.16 -20.89
CA PHE A 25 16.29 -4.58 -22.23
C PHE A 25 15.31 -5.11 -23.27
N ALA A 26 14.96 -6.40 -23.21
CA ALA A 26 13.99 -6.99 -24.15
C ALA A 26 12.57 -6.43 -23.96
N LYS A 27 12.21 -5.95 -22.76
CA LYS A 27 10.91 -5.38 -22.45
C LYS A 27 10.75 -3.90 -22.87
N GLN A 28 11.85 -3.20 -23.19
CA GLN A 28 11.85 -1.79 -23.57
C GLN A 28 11.50 -1.52 -25.05
N LYS A 29 11.38 -2.55 -25.90
CA LYS A 29 10.99 -2.37 -27.30
C LYS A 29 9.46 -2.31 -27.42
N GLY A 30 8.88 -1.12 -27.31
CA GLY A 30 7.51 -0.84 -27.76
C GLY A 30 6.54 -0.24 -26.76
N ASN A 31 6.95 0.24 -25.60
CA ASN A 31 6.00 0.90 -24.69
C ASN A 31 5.68 2.32 -25.18
N LYS A 32 4.41 2.55 -25.49
CA LYS A 32 3.86 3.89 -25.72
C LYS A 32 4.10 4.72 -24.45
N SER A 33 4.71 5.89 -24.57
CA SER A 33 4.79 6.85 -23.47
C SER A 33 3.40 7.21 -23.00
N LEU A 34 3.16 7.16 -21.69
CA LEU A 34 1.90 7.51 -21.03
C LEU A 34 2.14 8.73 -20.15
N SER A 35 1.12 9.57 -20.04
CA SER A 35 1.06 10.64 -19.05
C SER A 35 0.28 10.18 -17.84
N ILE A 36 0.84 10.39 -16.63
CA ILE A 36 0.27 9.95 -15.36
C ILE A 36 0.06 11.18 -14.47
N GLY A 37 -1.16 11.41 -14.05
CA GLY A 37 -1.53 12.51 -13.16
C GLY A 37 -1.74 12.05 -11.72
N ILE A 38 -1.13 12.74 -10.78
CA ILE A 38 -1.28 12.51 -9.34
C ILE A 38 -1.87 13.77 -8.70
N PRO A 39 -3.18 13.81 -8.45
CA PRO A 39 -3.81 14.92 -7.76
C PRO A 39 -3.51 14.90 -6.26
N LYS A 40 -3.62 16.06 -5.63
CA LYS A 40 -3.59 16.18 -4.17
C LYS A 40 -4.86 15.58 -3.56
N GLU A 41 -4.69 14.76 -2.52
CA GLU A 41 -5.83 14.19 -1.79
C GLU A 41 -6.55 15.25 -0.98
N THR A 42 -7.86 15.34 -1.18
CA THR A 42 -8.74 16.29 -0.50
C THR A 42 -9.66 15.64 0.53
N THR A 43 -9.71 14.31 0.55
CA THR A 43 -10.52 13.54 1.51
C THR A 43 -10.02 13.78 2.93
N PHE A 44 -10.96 13.95 3.87
CA PHE A 44 -10.63 14.14 5.28
C PHE A 44 -9.74 13.02 5.82
N GLN A 45 -8.65 13.39 6.50
CA GLN A 45 -7.64 12.48 7.07
C GLN A 45 -6.91 11.59 6.06
N GLU A 46 -7.03 11.81 4.74
CA GLU A 46 -6.18 11.13 3.79
C GLU A 46 -4.83 11.88 3.66
N HIS A 47 -3.78 11.24 4.15
CA HIS A 47 -2.42 11.80 4.19
C HIS A 47 -1.46 11.02 3.30
N ARG A 48 -1.91 9.92 2.71
CA ARG A 48 -1.08 9.08 1.86
C ARG A 48 -0.97 9.67 0.45
N VAL A 49 0.09 9.28 -0.24
CA VAL A 49 0.27 9.51 -1.68
C VAL A 49 0.34 8.17 -2.40
N PRO A 50 -0.15 8.07 -3.64
CA PRO A 50 -0.16 6.80 -4.37
C PRO A 50 1.24 6.35 -4.80
N LEU A 51 2.15 7.29 -5.06
CA LEU A 51 3.51 7.01 -5.50
C LEU A 51 4.52 7.84 -4.70
N SER A 52 5.56 7.19 -4.19
CA SER A 52 6.72 7.90 -3.61
C SER A 52 7.58 8.53 -4.71
N PRO A 53 8.45 9.51 -4.39
CA PRO A 53 9.39 10.10 -5.36
C PRO A 53 10.23 9.05 -6.10
N MET A 54 10.68 7.99 -5.40
CA MET A 54 11.42 6.88 -6.03
C MET A 54 10.58 6.11 -7.04
N ALA A 55 9.30 5.88 -6.77
CA ALA A 55 8.41 5.21 -7.71
C ALA A 55 8.16 6.07 -8.95
N VAL A 56 8.03 7.39 -8.77
CA VAL A 56 7.94 8.36 -9.87
C VAL A 56 9.20 8.31 -10.73
N GLN A 57 10.39 8.29 -10.13
CA GLN A 57 11.65 8.17 -10.87
C GLN A 57 11.68 6.92 -11.76
N LEU A 58 11.17 5.79 -11.25
CA LEU A 58 11.13 4.55 -12.01
C LEU A 58 10.25 4.70 -13.26
N LEU A 59 9.08 5.31 -13.13
CA LEU A 59 8.17 5.55 -14.25
C LEU A 59 8.79 6.53 -15.27
N CYS A 60 9.41 7.62 -14.82
CA CYS A 60 10.09 8.57 -15.69
C CYS A 60 11.27 7.91 -16.45
N LYS A 61 12.06 7.06 -15.78
CA LYS A 61 13.13 6.30 -16.43
C LYS A 61 12.61 5.29 -17.47
N GLN A 62 11.37 4.83 -17.34
CA GLN A 62 10.70 3.99 -18.33
C GLN A 62 10.10 4.77 -19.51
N GLY A 63 10.24 6.10 -19.52
CA GLY A 63 9.78 6.97 -20.58
C GLY A 63 8.36 7.48 -20.43
N HIS A 64 7.76 7.36 -19.23
CA HIS A 64 6.47 7.96 -18.91
C HIS A 64 6.64 9.39 -18.38
N SER A 65 5.65 10.27 -18.63
CA SER A 65 5.55 11.60 -18.01
C SER A 65 4.69 11.49 -16.75
N VAL A 66 5.17 12.03 -15.64
CA VAL A 66 4.42 12.05 -14.36
C VAL A 66 4.20 13.49 -13.95
N LYS A 67 2.95 13.91 -13.91
CA LYS A 67 2.50 15.23 -13.44
C LYS A 67 1.93 15.12 -12.04
N ILE A 68 2.37 16.01 -11.16
CA ILE A 68 2.01 15.99 -9.74
C ILE A 68 1.44 17.34 -9.34
N GLU A 69 0.29 17.35 -8.67
CA GLU A 69 -0.26 18.57 -8.08
C GLU A 69 0.63 19.04 -6.93
N SER A 70 1.06 20.29 -6.95
CA SER A 70 1.93 20.89 -5.94
C SER A 70 1.38 20.71 -4.53
N GLY A 71 2.25 20.28 -3.61
CA GLY A 71 1.91 19.98 -2.22
C GLY A 71 1.12 18.68 -2.04
N CYS A 72 1.03 17.78 -3.03
CA CYS A 72 0.33 16.50 -2.87
C CYS A 72 1.03 15.59 -1.86
N GLY A 73 2.35 15.70 -1.74
CA GLY A 73 3.18 14.87 -0.86
C GLY A 73 3.39 15.41 0.54
N ASP A 74 3.02 16.67 0.83
CA ASP A 74 3.36 17.36 2.08
C ASP A 74 2.96 16.57 3.33
N LYS A 75 1.77 16.00 3.34
CA LYS A 75 1.24 15.22 4.47
C LYS A 75 1.94 13.86 4.64
N ALA A 76 2.62 13.38 3.60
CA ALA A 76 3.42 12.16 3.60
C ALA A 76 4.93 12.45 3.76
N ASN A 77 5.29 13.69 4.10
CA ASN A 77 6.66 14.19 4.25
C ASN A 77 7.49 14.08 2.95
N PHE A 78 6.87 14.23 1.79
CA PHE A 78 7.52 14.38 0.51
C PHE A 78 7.28 15.79 -0.03
N THR A 79 8.35 16.55 -0.26
CA THR A 79 8.27 17.90 -0.79
C THR A 79 8.13 17.91 -2.32
N ASP A 80 7.68 19.02 -2.87
CA ASP A 80 7.67 19.25 -4.32
C ASP A 80 9.05 19.09 -4.94
N LEU A 81 10.11 19.47 -4.20
CA LEU A 81 11.50 19.31 -4.63
C LEU A 81 11.90 17.83 -4.71
N ASP A 82 11.45 16.99 -3.77
CA ASP A 82 11.72 15.56 -3.82
C ASP A 82 11.15 14.94 -5.10
N TYR A 83 9.95 15.31 -5.47
CA TYR A 83 9.31 14.81 -6.70
C TYR A 83 9.95 15.37 -7.96
N SER A 84 10.20 16.69 -8.04
CA SER A 84 10.80 17.31 -9.22
C SER A 84 12.21 16.82 -9.48
N SER A 85 13.00 16.59 -8.43
CA SER A 85 14.36 16.01 -8.54
C SER A 85 14.36 14.58 -9.09
N MET A 86 13.24 13.86 -8.96
CA MET A 86 13.02 12.52 -9.49
C MET A 86 12.35 12.49 -10.87
N GLY A 87 12.15 13.68 -11.49
CA GLY A 87 11.67 13.82 -12.86
C GLY A 87 10.18 14.07 -13.00
N ALA A 88 9.45 14.34 -11.91
CA ALA A 88 8.06 14.77 -11.98
C ALA A 88 7.92 16.20 -12.47
N GLU A 89 6.86 16.48 -13.21
CA GLU A 89 6.41 17.82 -13.59
C GLU A 89 5.42 18.33 -12.52
N LEU A 90 5.74 19.47 -11.88
CA LEU A 90 4.86 20.05 -10.87
C LEU A 90 3.81 20.94 -11.54
N MET A 91 2.54 20.69 -11.20
CA MET A 91 1.40 21.44 -11.70
C MET A 91 0.68 22.16 -10.56
N HIS A 92 0.24 23.38 -10.83
CA HIS A 92 -0.56 24.18 -9.89
C HIS A 92 -2.05 24.18 -10.27
N ASP A 93 -2.38 23.90 -11.52
CA ASP A 93 -3.76 23.77 -12.00
C ASP A 93 -4.17 22.29 -12.00
N LYS A 94 -5.22 21.97 -11.25
CA LYS A 94 -5.82 20.64 -11.22
C LYS A 94 -6.20 20.12 -12.61
N LYS A 95 -6.61 21.01 -13.52
CA LYS A 95 -6.98 20.61 -14.88
C LYS A 95 -5.83 19.95 -15.62
N GLU A 96 -4.59 20.43 -15.43
CA GLU A 96 -3.41 19.85 -16.07
C GLU A 96 -3.11 18.44 -15.57
N ILE A 97 -3.44 18.14 -14.30
CA ILE A 97 -3.34 16.80 -13.73
C ILE A 97 -4.37 15.87 -14.37
N TYR A 98 -5.64 16.31 -14.44
CA TYR A 98 -6.73 15.52 -15.02
C TYR A 98 -6.68 15.46 -16.56
N ASP A 99 -5.73 16.15 -17.18
CA ASP A 99 -5.45 16.07 -18.63
C ASP A 99 -4.54 14.88 -19.02
N CYS A 100 -4.06 14.09 -18.06
CA CYS A 100 -3.21 12.93 -18.28
C CYS A 100 -4.00 11.70 -18.79
N ASP A 101 -3.29 10.67 -19.30
CA ASP A 101 -3.90 9.42 -19.76
C ASP A 101 -4.45 8.59 -18.58
N ILE A 102 -3.70 8.59 -17.48
CA ILE A 102 -4.01 7.83 -16.27
C ILE A 102 -4.01 8.77 -15.07
N ILE A 103 -5.03 8.69 -14.24
CA ILE A 103 -5.08 9.33 -12.94
C ILE A 103 -4.86 8.29 -11.85
N ILE A 104 -3.92 8.56 -10.94
CA ILE A 104 -3.64 7.69 -9.80
C ILE A 104 -3.86 8.46 -8.51
N LYS A 105 -4.71 7.95 -7.62
CA LYS A 105 -5.01 8.54 -6.32
C LYS A 105 -5.34 7.47 -5.28
N ILE A 106 -5.39 7.83 -4.00
CA ILE A 106 -5.67 6.91 -2.90
C ILE A 106 -7.17 6.80 -2.62
N ALA A 107 -7.81 7.93 -2.31
CA ALA A 107 -9.23 7.96 -1.99
C ALA A 107 -10.09 7.81 -3.26
N PRO A 108 -11.36 7.37 -3.13
CA PRO A 108 -12.30 7.42 -4.24
C PRO A 108 -12.40 8.82 -4.84
N PRO A 109 -12.64 8.95 -6.15
CA PRO A 109 -12.79 10.27 -6.77
C PRO A 109 -14.06 10.96 -6.27
N THR A 110 -13.98 12.26 -6.07
CA THR A 110 -15.15 13.11 -5.83
C THR A 110 -15.90 13.37 -7.13
N GLU A 111 -17.14 13.85 -7.03
CA GLU A 111 -17.92 14.19 -8.23
C GLU A 111 -17.26 15.30 -9.05
N ASP A 112 -16.70 16.32 -8.40
CA ASP A 112 -15.99 17.42 -9.06
C ASP A 112 -14.72 16.92 -9.78
N GLU A 113 -14.01 15.95 -9.18
CA GLU A 113 -12.85 15.34 -9.81
C GLU A 113 -13.22 14.53 -11.05
N ILE A 114 -14.35 13.79 -10.99
CA ILE A 114 -14.87 13.08 -12.17
C ILE A 114 -15.25 14.08 -13.27
N ASP A 115 -15.81 15.23 -12.91
CA ASP A 115 -16.17 16.26 -13.89
C ASP A 115 -14.94 16.83 -14.62
N LEU A 116 -13.77 16.84 -13.98
CA LEU A 116 -12.50 17.21 -14.61
C LEU A 116 -11.92 16.12 -15.52
N MET A 117 -12.28 14.86 -15.31
CA MET A 117 -11.74 13.73 -16.08
C MET A 117 -12.22 13.73 -17.53
N LYS A 118 -11.37 13.26 -18.44
CA LYS A 118 -11.68 13.08 -19.86
C LYS A 118 -12.53 11.85 -20.12
N PRO A 119 -13.35 11.82 -21.16
CA PRO A 119 -14.00 10.60 -21.62
C PRO A 119 -12.97 9.50 -21.95
N GLY A 120 -13.24 8.28 -21.51
CA GLY A 120 -12.39 7.12 -21.74
C GLY A 120 -11.10 7.05 -20.92
N GLN A 121 -10.90 7.96 -19.97
CA GLN A 121 -9.69 8.04 -19.14
C GLN A 121 -9.59 6.86 -18.18
N ILE A 122 -8.35 6.50 -17.79
CA ILE A 122 -8.08 5.46 -16.79
C ILE A 122 -7.93 6.11 -15.41
N LEU A 123 -8.65 5.58 -14.43
CA LEU A 123 -8.53 5.94 -13.02
C LEU A 123 -8.05 4.73 -12.21
N ILE A 124 -6.99 4.90 -11.43
CA ILE A 124 -6.53 3.92 -10.46
C ILE A 124 -6.69 4.54 -9.07
N SER A 125 -7.60 3.99 -8.26
CA SER A 125 -7.86 4.47 -6.89
C SER A 125 -8.57 3.39 -6.07
N ALA A 126 -8.80 3.63 -4.76
CA ALA A 126 -9.80 2.86 -4.04
C ALA A 126 -11.19 3.20 -4.61
N ILE A 127 -11.94 2.21 -5.06
CA ILE A 127 -13.30 2.43 -5.60
C ILE A 127 -14.37 2.32 -4.52
N GLN A 128 -14.11 1.51 -3.48
CA GLN A 128 -14.99 1.32 -2.32
C GLN A 128 -16.45 1.04 -2.72
N LEU A 129 -16.69 0.05 -3.57
CA LEU A 129 -17.98 -0.27 -4.20
C LEU A 129 -19.17 -0.25 -3.22
N VAL A 130 -18.98 -0.71 -1.98
CA VAL A 130 -20.06 -0.79 -0.97
C VAL A 130 -20.42 0.58 -0.39
N ARG A 131 -19.50 1.55 -0.41
CA ARG A 131 -19.67 2.88 0.21
C ARG A 131 -19.89 3.98 -0.81
N ALA A 132 -19.50 3.75 -2.05
CA ALA A 132 -19.58 4.76 -3.09
C ALA A 132 -21.04 5.08 -3.45
N LYS A 133 -21.30 6.35 -3.73
CA LYS A 133 -22.63 6.81 -4.12
C LYS A 133 -22.94 6.36 -5.56
N GLU A 134 -24.18 6.02 -5.82
CA GLU A 134 -24.65 5.64 -7.17
C GLU A 134 -24.38 6.75 -8.22
N VAL A 135 -24.51 8.02 -7.81
CA VAL A 135 -24.23 9.19 -8.67
C VAL A 135 -22.78 9.17 -9.19
N THR A 136 -21.81 8.81 -8.35
CA THR A 136 -20.39 8.73 -8.71
C THR A 136 -20.19 7.71 -9.84
N PHE A 137 -20.79 6.53 -9.72
CA PHE A 137 -20.72 5.50 -10.76
C PHE A 137 -21.43 5.91 -12.06
N LYS A 138 -22.59 6.54 -11.96
CA LYS A 138 -23.30 7.06 -13.15
C LYS A 138 -22.47 8.08 -13.91
N LYS A 139 -21.79 9.00 -13.21
CA LYS A 139 -20.88 9.98 -13.82
C LYS A 139 -19.67 9.31 -14.49
N MET A 140 -19.02 8.35 -13.83
CA MET A 140 -17.91 7.60 -14.42
C MET A 140 -18.34 6.82 -15.66
N LEU A 141 -19.51 6.16 -15.59
CA LEU A 141 -20.06 5.40 -16.71
C LEU A 141 -20.40 6.31 -17.89
N ALA A 142 -21.04 7.46 -17.64
CA ALA A 142 -21.38 8.43 -18.68
C ALA A 142 -20.16 8.95 -19.44
N LYS A 143 -19.01 9.05 -18.78
CA LYS A 143 -17.73 9.42 -19.39
C LYS A 143 -16.94 8.23 -19.93
N GLY A 144 -17.40 6.99 -19.75
CA GLY A 144 -16.68 5.79 -20.18
C GLY A 144 -15.34 5.60 -19.46
N ILE A 145 -15.22 6.05 -18.20
CA ILE A 145 -13.99 5.94 -17.43
C ILE A 145 -13.69 4.47 -17.11
N THR A 146 -12.46 4.04 -17.36
CA THR A 146 -11.97 2.74 -16.91
C THR A 146 -11.43 2.87 -15.49
N ALA A 147 -12.24 2.47 -14.50
CA ALA A 147 -11.86 2.53 -13.09
C ALA A 147 -11.24 1.22 -12.63
N ILE A 148 -9.99 1.27 -12.14
CA ILE A 148 -9.25 0.14 -11.58
C ILE A 148 -9.16 0.34 -10.06
N GLY A 149 -9.94 -0.44 -9.31
CA GLY A 149 -9.84 -0.45 -7.84
C GLY A 149 -8.61 -1.23 -7.40
N PHE A 150 -7.61 -0.55 -6.82
CA PHE A 150 -6.40 -1.25 -6.35
C PHE A 150 -6.70 -2.24 -5.22
N GLU A 151 -7.83 -2.12 -4.53
CA GLU A 151 -8.31 -3.08 -3.54
C GLU A 151 -8.71 -4.44 -4.13
N PHE A 152 -8.85 -4.52 -5.45
CA PHE A 152 -9.19 -5.76 -6.17
C PHE A 152 -8.00 -6.36 -6.93
N LEU A 153 -6.85 -5.68 -6.95
CA LEU A 153 -5.65 -6.21 -7.58
C LEU A 153 -5.19 -7.48 -6.86
N ARG A 154 -4.97 -8.54 -7.63
CA ARG A 154 -4.56 -9.85 -7.12
C ARG A 154 -3.25 -10.27 -7.76
N ASP A 155 -2.40 -10.89 -6.95
CA ASP A 155 -1.24 -11.65 -7.43
C ASP A 155 -1.67 -13.02 -7.96
N ASP A 156 -0.73 -13.74 -8.58
CA ASP A 156 -0.98 -15.07 -9.16
C ASP A 156 -1.45 -16.10 -8.11
N ASP A 157 -1.07 -15.92 -6.85
CA ASP A 157 -1.52 -16.74 -5.71
C ASP A 157 -2.90 -16.33 -5.16
N GLY A 158 -3.53 -15.30 -5.77
CA GLY A 158 -4.82 -14.74 -5.35
C GLY A 158 -4.74 -13.78 -4.17
N SER A 159 -3.56 -13.47 -3.65
CA SER A 159 -3.37 -12.47 -2.61
C SER A 159 -3.67 -11.05 -3.11
N LEU A 160 -3.98 -10.15 -2.19
CA LEU A 160 -4.25 -8.74 -2.47
C LEU A 160 -3.06 -7.89 -2.02
N PRO A 161 -2.01 -7.70 -2.82
CA PRO A 161 -0.72 -7.16 -2.39
C PRO A 161 -0.84 -5.74 -1.82
N VAL A 162 -1.64 -4.88 -2.45
CA VAL A 162 -1.83 -3.49 -2.01
C VAL A 162 -2.58 -3.44 -0.68
N ILE A 163 -3.70 -4.17 -0.57
CA ILE A 163 -4.50 -4.22 0.67
C ILE A 163 -3.72 -4.90 1.79
N ARG A 164 -2.96 -5.94 1.47
CA ARG A 164 -2.14 -6.64 2.45
C ARG A 164 -1.12 -5.71 3.10
N SER A 165 -0.35 -4.96 2.30
CA SER A 165 0.64 -4.01 2.82
C SER A 165 0.01 -2.96 3.74
N MET A 166 -1.15 -2.39 3.35
CA MET A 166 -1.89 -1.45 4.20
C MET A 166 -2.40 -2.10 5.48
N SER A 167 -2.87 -3.35 5.41
CA SER A 167 -3.35 -4.10 6.58
C SER A 167 -2.23 -4.42 7.56
N GLU A 168 -1.03 -4.71 7.07
CA GLU A 168 0.16 -4.93 7.87
C GLU A 168 0.55 -3.68 8.67
N ILE A 169 0.54 -2.52 8.01
CA ILE A 169 0.79 -1.22 8.66
C ILE A 169 -0.30 -0.93 9.70
N ALA A 170 -1.58 -1.06 9.31
CA ALA A 170 -2.70 -0.78 10.20
C ALA A 170 -2.69 -1.67 11.45
N GLY A 171 -2.37 -2.97 11.30
CA GLY A 171 -2.27 -3.89 12.42
C GLY A 171 -1.19 -3.50 13.42
N ARG A 172 -0.01 -3.14 12.95
CA ARG A 172 1.09 -2.68 13.82
C ARG A 172 0.78 -1.32 14.46
N ALA A 173 0.28 -0.38 13.67
CA ALA A 173 -0.06 0.96 14.16
C ALA A 173 -1.15 0.93 15.23
N SER A 174 -2.16 0.06 15.10
CA SER A 174 -3.24 -0.05 16.10
C SER A 174 -2.74 -0.40 17.49
N VAL A 175 -1.70 -1.23 17.59
CA VAL A 175 -1.09 -1.62 18.87
C VAL A 175 -0.30 -0.46 19.48
N LEU A 176 0.45 0.29 18.66
CA LEU A 176 1.18 1.47 19.12
C LEU A 176 0.24 2.57 19.60
N ILE A 177 -0.86 2.79 18.88
CA ILE A 177 -1.91 3.74 19.26
C ILE A 177 -2.57 3.29 20.57
N ALA A 178 -2.87 2.00 20.72
CA ALA A 178 -3.43 1.48 21.97
C ALA A 178 -2.46 1.67 23.15
N ALA A 179 -1.16 1.48 22.94
CA ALA A 179 -0.13 1.73 23.97
C ALA A 179 -0.06 3.22 24.35
N GLU A 180 -0.17 4.11 23.39
CA GLU A 180 -0.21 5.56 23.60
C GLU A 180 -1.44 5.96 24.46
N TYR A 181 -2.63 5.45 24.14
CA TYR A 181 -3.84 5.71 24.91
C TYR A 181 -3.88 5.02 26.29
N LEU A 182 -3.08 3.97 26.50
CA LEU A 182 -2.95 3.32 27.81
C LEU A 182 -2.06 4.12 28.75
N SER A 183 -1.14 4.91 28.19
CA SER A 183 -0.20 5.74 28.91
C SER A 183 -0.91 6.92 29.63
N ASN A 184 -0.37 7.33 30.78
CA ASN A 184 -0.89 8.48 31.53
C ASN A 184 -0.65 9.82 30.80
N TYR A 185 0.28 9.87 29.84
CA TYR A 185 0.52 11.03 28.99
C TYR A 185 -0.75 11.46 28.22
N ASN A 186 -1.55 10.49 27.76
CA ASN A 186 -2.82 10.72 27.08
C ASN A 186 -4.05 10.48 27.98
N SER A 187 -3.95 10.75 29.28
CA SER A 187 -5.02 10.53 30.25
C SER A 187 -5.51 9.07 30.36
N GLY A 188 -4.66 8.14 29.98
CA GLY A 188 -4.89 6.70 30.16
C GLY A 188 -4.63 6.25 31.60
N LYS A 189 -4.70 4.94 31.83
CA LYS A 189 -4.51 4.36 33.18
C LYS A 189 -3.07 4.40 33.70
N GLY A 190 -2.09 4.77 32.90
CA GLY A 190 -0.67 4.71 33.25
C GLY A 190 -0.12 3.29 33.33
N GLU A 191 -0.71 2.36 32.59
CA GLU A 191 -0.26 0.96 32.53
C GLU A 191 0.70 0.77 31.37
N LEU A 192 1.76 -0.04 31.60
CA LEU A 192 2.69 -0.43 30.54
C LEU A 192 1.98 -1.41 29.60
N PHE A 193 1.98 -1.10 28.31
CA PHE A 193 1.56 -2.05 27.29
C PHE A 193 2.64 -3.13 27.10
N GLY A 194 2.27 -4.38 27.37
CA GLY A 194 3.22 -5.50 27.36
C GLY A 194 3.45 -6.07 28.74
N GLY A 195 4.68 -6.50 29.02
CA GLY A 195 5.05 -7.09 30.33
C GLY A 195 6.55 -7.01 30.57
N ILE A 196 6.90 -7.10 31.86
CA ILE A 196 8.28 -7.22 32.32
C ILE A 196 8.37 -8.38 33.34
N PRO A 197 9.55 -8.98 33.54
CA PRO A 197 9.72 -10.04 34.53
C PRO A 197 9.20 -9.63 35.93
N GLY A 198 8.37 -10.48 36.53
CA GLY A 198 7.78 -10.25 37.85
C GLY A 198 6.47 -9.45 37.85
N ILE A 199 6.03 -8.90 36.71
CA ILE A 199 4.76 -8.18 36.56
C ILE A 199 3.91 -8.91 35.50
N GLN A 200 2.63 -9.11 35.82
CA GLN A 200 1.68 -9.76 34.90
C GLN A 200 1.55 -8.91 33.62
N PRO A 201 1.67 -9.52 32.42
CA PRO A 201 1.57 -8.77 31.16
C PRO A 201 0.15 -8.25 30.94
N THR A 202 0.06 -7.12 30.24
CA THR A 202 -1.21 -6.55 29.78
C THR A 202 -1.95 -7.57 28.91
N GLN A 203 -3.24 -7.79 29.23
CA GLN A 203 -4.10 -8.65 28.43
C GLN A 203 -4.77 -7.86 27.32
N ILE A 204 -4.67 -8.37 26.09
CA ILE A 204 -5.22 -7.73 24.90
C ILE A 204 -6.19 -8.69 24.23
N VAL A 205 -7.34 -8.16 23.86
CA VAL A 205 -8.35 -8.86 23.08
C VAL A 205 -8.34 -8.30 21.66
N ILE A 206 -8.17 -9.20 20.68
CA ILE A 206 -8.23 -8.87 19.26
C ILE A 206 -9.39 -9.61 18.63
N ILE A 207 -10.29 -8.86 17.98
CA ILE A 207 -11.46 -9.40 17.30
C ILE A 207 -11.17 -9.37 15.78
N GLY A 208 -11.05 -10.55 15.20
CA GLY A 208 -10.71 -10.77 13.81
C GLY A 208 -9.28 -11.29 13.60
N ALA A 209 -9.15 -12.46 12.97
CA ALA A 209 -7.89 -13.11 12.58
C ALA A 209 -7.55 -12.90 11.09
N GLY A 210 -7.96 -11.76 10.53
CA GLY A 210 -7.55 -11.31 9.19
C GLY A 210 -6.14 -10.72 9.17
N ALA A 211 -5.69 -10.15 8.05
CA ALA A 211 -4.36 -9.58 7.92
C ALA A 211 -4.07 -8.50 8.98
N VAL A 212 -5.00 -7.58 9.23
CA VAL A 212 -4.84 -6.54 10.28
C VAL A 212 -4.67 -7.19 11.66
N GLY A 213 -5.56 -8.14 12.02
CA GLY A 213 -5.50 -8.84 13.30
C GLY A 213 -4.20 -9.64 13.49
N GLU A 214 -3.75 -10.34 12.46
CA GLU A 214 -2.49 -11.08 12.48
C GLU A 214 -1.30 -10.18 12.82
N TYR A 215 -1.18 -9.03 12.15
CA TYR A 215 -0.07 -8.10 12.40
C TYR A 215 -0.21 -7.32 13.71
N ALA A 216 -1.44 -7.07 14.16
CA ALA A 216 -1.67 -6.55 15.51
C ALA A 216 -1.24 -7.56 16.59
N ILE A 217 -1.57 -8.85 16.42
CA ILE A 217 -1.14 -9.91 17.32
C ILE A 217 0.38 -10.03 17.37
N LYS A 218 1.05 -10.05 16.21
CA LYS A 218 2.52 -10.09 16.12
C LYS A 218 3.16 -8.92 16.85
N ALA A 219 2.63 -7.71 16.68
CA ALA A 219 3.13 -6.52 17.36
C ALA A 219 2.91 -6.58 18.87
N ALA A 220 1.71 -7.00 19.32
CA ALA A 220 1.37 -7.10 20.72
C ALA A 220 2.23 -8.15 21.46
N ILE A 221 2.43 -9.33 20.85
CA ILE A 221 3.33 -10.37 21.37
C ILE A 221 4.77 -9.87 21.44
N GLY A 222 5.23 -9.17 20.39
CA GLY A 222 6.57 -8.58 20.35
C GLY A 222 6.83 -7.57 21.48
N LEU A 223 5.80 -6.90 21.98
CA LEU A 223 5.85 -6.02 23.16
C LEU A 223 5.65 -6.76 24.48
N GLY A 224 5.49 -8.07 24.46
CA GLY A 224 5.34 -8.89 25.66
C GLY A 224 3.92 -8.98 26.22
N ALA A 225 2.90 -8.59 25.46
CA ALA A 225 1.51 -8.68 25.88
C ALA A 225 0.95 -10.12 25.81
N SER A 226 -0.04 -10.43 26.67
CA SER A 226 -0.84 -11.64 26.57
C SER A 226 -2.03 -11.42 25.65
N VAL A 227 -2.15 -12.21 24.57
CA VAL A 227 -3.15 -11.97 23.52
C VAL A 227 -4.23 -13.05 23.53
N LYS A 228 -5.49 -12.60 23.47
CA LYS A 228 -6.67 -13.42 23.13
C LYS A 228 -7.21 -12.97 21.78
N VAL A 229 -7.48 -13.90 20.88
CA VAL A 229 -8.03 -13.62 19.55
C VAL A 229 -9.38 -14.32 19.35
N PHE A 230 -10.32 -13.61 18.77
CA PHE A 230 -11.63 -14.14 18.38
C PHE A 230 -11.84 -13.97 16.88
N ASP A 231 -12.29 -15.03 16.21
CA ASP A 231 -12.74 -14.97 14.80
C ASP A 231 -13.78 -16.07 14.56
N ASN A 232 -14.82 -15.77 13.81
CA ASN A 232 -15.85 -16.72 13.44
C ASN A 232 -15.39 -17.83 12.47
N SER A 233 -14.17 -17.72 11.94
CA SER A 233 -13.56 -18.70 11.02
C SER A 233 -12.44 -19.48 11.71
N THR A 234 -12.70 -20.74 12.01
CA THR A 234 -11.67 -21.66 12.53
C THR A 234 -10.50 -21.86 11.56
N GLU A 235 -10.72 -21.71 10.27
CA GLU A 235 -9.64 -21.78 9.27
C GLU A 235 -8.67 -20.61 9.39
N LYS A 236 -9.17 -19.39 9.57
CA LYS A 236 -8.32 -18.23 9.84
C LYS A 236 -7.54 -18.38 11.13
N LEU A 237 -8.16 -18.89 12.19
CA LEU A 237 -7.48 -19.15 13.46
C LEU A 237 -6.35 -20.18 13.29
N ARG A 238 -6.57 -21.29 12.55
CA ARG A 238 -5.51 -22.28 12.26
C ARG A 238 -4.37 -21.69 11.43
N ARG A 239 -4.69 -20.87 10.43
CA ARG A 239 -3.67 -20.18 9.62
C ARG A 239 -2.85 -19.21 10.46
N LEU A 240 -3.51 -18.46 11.35
CA LEU A 240 -2.88 -17.56 12.29
C LEU A 240 -1.90 -18.31 13.20
N GLU A 241 -2.31 -19.42 13.82
CA GLU A 241 -1.45 -20.22 14.69
C GLU A 241 -0.20 -20.71 13.98
N LYS A 242 -0.33 -21.15 12.72
CA LYS A 242 0.82 -21.54 11.90
C LYS A 242 1.77 -20.37 11.61
N SER A 243 1.24 -19.17 11.39
CA SER A 243 2.06 -17.99 11.03
C SER A 243 2.76 -17.35 12.22
N LEU A 244 2.23 -17.52 13.43
CA LEU A 244 2.79 -16.93 14.64
C LEU A 244 3.98 -17.73 15.21
N GLY A 245 4.03 -19.04 14.99
CA GLY A 245 5.02 -19.92 15.60
C GLY A 245 4.94 -20.03 17.14
N THR A 246 3.94 -19.40 17.73
CA THR A 246 3.65 -19.43 19.17
C THR A 246 2.16 -19.56 19.41
N ARG A 247 1.78 -20.11 20.57
CA ARG A 247 0.36 -20.26 20.92
C ARG A 247 -0.23 -18.92 21.39
N VAL A 248 -1.42 -18.63 20.92
CA VAL A 248 -2.30 -17.57 21.42
C VAL A 248 -3.61 -18.19 21.87
N HIS A 249 -4.29 -17.55 22.82
CA HIS A 249 -5.63 -17.97 23.20
C HIS A 249 -6.60 -17.60 22.09
N SER A 250 -7.10 -18.58 21.34
CA SER A 250 -8.05 -18.37 20.26
C SER A 250 -9.42 -18.95 20.59
N SER A 251 -10.48 -18.27 20.15
CA SER A 251 -11.88 -18.72 20.29
C SER A 251 -12.72 -18.24 19.11
N THR A 252 -13.82 -18.91 18.87
CA THR A 252 -14.88 -18.52 17.92
C THR A 252 -15.98 -17.78 18.64
#